data_944f6c62f3bcd049238dc8db6a55c3f4
#
_entry.id   944f6c62f3bcd049238dc8db6a55c3f4
#
_cell.length_a   1.000
_cell.length_b   1.000
_cell.length_c   1.000
_cell.angle_alpha   90.00
_cell.angle_beta   90.00
_cell.angle_gamma   90.00
#
_symmetry.space_group_name_H-M   'P 1'
#
loop_
_entity.id
_entity.type
_entity.pdbx_description
1 polymer ?
#
loop_
_entity_poly.entity_id
_entity_poly.type
_entity_poly.pdbx_seq_one_letter_code
_entity_poly.pdbx_strand_id
1 'polypeptide(L)'
;SVEQILPRFDSAGMSLGALSPEAHEAIAIAMNTIGGRSNSGEGGEDPARYGTIRNSKIKQIASGRFGVTPAYLTSAEVLQIKVAQGAKPGEGGQLPGGKVNGLIARLRYSVPGVTLISPPPHHDIYSIEDLSQLIFDLKQVNPQAMVSVKLVSEPGVGTIAAGVAKAYADFITISGYDGGTAASPLSSIHHAGSPWELGLSEAHQALRVNDLRGKVRVQTDGGLKTGLDVVKAAILGAESFGFGSTPMIALGCKYLRICHLNNCATGVATQQDHLRQEHYIGEPQMLINFFTFIAEETREWLAALGVASLKDLIGRTDLLEILPGETEKHAHLDLNALLESHPAAEG
;
A
#
# COMPACT_ATOMS: atom_id res chain seq x y z
N SER A 1 -13.71 -19.08 3.68
CA SER A 1 -13.19 -19.68 2.45
C SER A 1 -12.15 -18.77 1.81
N VAL A 2 -11.38 -19.27 0.84
CA VAL A 2 -10.39 -18.51 0.06
C VAL A 2 -11.06 -17.33 -0.67
N GLU A 3 -12.21 -17.54 -1.26
CA GLU A 3 -13.01 -16.53 -1.96
C GLU A 3 -13.44 -15.36 -1.06
N GLN A 4 -13.50 -15.57 0.25
CA GLN A 4 -13.79 -14.51 1.23
C GLN A 4 -12.53 -13.76 1.69
N ILE A 5 -11.35 -14.37 1.53
CA ILE A 5 -10.06 -13.78 1.90
C ILE A 5 -9.51 -12.92 0.76
N LEU A 6 -9.52 -13.43 -0.48
CA LEU A 6 -8.97 -12.76 -1.66
C LEU A 6 -9.43 -11.29 -1.84
N PRO A 7 -10.71 -10.93 -1.64
CA PRO A 7 -11.15 -9.53 -1.78
C PRO A 7 -10.60 -8.57 -0.72
N ARG A 8 -9.90 -9.08 0.31
CA ARG A 8 -9.22 -8.26 1.31
C ARG A 8 -7.78 -7.91 0.91
N PHE A 9 -7.29 -8.46 -0.20
CA PHE A 9 -5.95 -8.21 -0.72
C PHE A 9 -5.98 -7.09 -1.75
N ASP A 10 -5.05 -6.15 -1.58
CA ASP A 10 -4.82 -5.06 -2.52
C ASP A 10 -3.35 -5.07 -2.96
N SER A 11 -3.02 -4.61 -4.16
CA SER A 11 -1.64 -4.28 -4.44
C SER A 11 -1.30 -2.94 -3.80
N ALA A 12 -0.10 -2.80 -3.25
CA ALA A 12 0.41 -1.52 -2.79
C ALA A 12 0.63 -0.55 -3.96
N GLY A 13 0.72 0.74 -3.66
CA GLY A 13 0.92 1.78 -4.67
C GLY A 13 2.25 1.64 -5.40
N MET A 14 2.19 1.19 -6.65
CA MET A 14 3.33 1.04 -7.55
C MET A 14 3.00 1.70 -8.88
N SER A 15 3.63 2.84 -9.17
CA SER A 15 3.24 3.67 -10.31
C SER A 15 3.66 3.08 -11.66
N LEU A 16 2.86 3.35 -12.68
CA LEU A 16 3.29 3.25 -14.07
C LEU A 16 4.42 4.27 -14.31
N GLY A 17 5.55 3.79 -14.72
CA GLY A 17 6.80 4.55 -14.77
C GLY A 17 7.84 3.99 -13.78
N ALA A 18 7.48 3.71 -12.54
CA ALA A 18 8.27 2.87 -11.65
C ALA A 18 8.29 1.41 -12.15
N LEU A 19 7.11 0.86 -12.45
CA LEU A 19 6.94 -0.41 -13.14
C LEU A 19 6.82 -0.23 -14.65
N SER A 20 7.11 -1.29 -15.40
CA SER A 20 6.79 -1.39 -16.82
C SER A 20 5.27 -1.39 -17.04
N PRO A 21 4.78 -0.98 -18.22
CA PRO A 21 3.36 -1.07 -18.55
C PRO A 21 2.80 -2.48 -18.40
N GLU A 22 3.56 -3.48 -18.85
CA GLU A 22 3.18 -4.89 -18.82
C GLU A 22 2.98 -5.38 -17.37
N ALA A 23 3.93 -5.09 -16.48
CA ALA A 23 3.83 -5.45 -15.08
C ALA A 23 2.68 -4.74 -14.37
N HIS A 24 2.49 -3.44 -14.65
CA HIS A 24 1.42 -2.65 -14.06
C HIS A 24 0.03 -3.15 -14.50
N GLU A 25 -0.14 -3.51 -15.77
CA GLU A 25 -1.38 -4.08 -16.27
C GLU A 25 -1.63 -5.50 -15.75
N ALA A 26 -0.60 -6.34 -15.70
CA ALA A 26 -0.72 -7.70 -15.17
C ALA A 26 -1.22 -7.71 -13.72
N ILE A 27 -0.73 -6.77 -12.89
CA ILE A 27 -1.21 -6.61 -11.51
C ILE A 27 -2.69 -6.22 -11.49
N ALA A 28 -3.11 -5.25 -12.32
CA ALA A 28 -4.50 -4.81 -12.37
C ALA A 28 -5.44 -5.95 -12.79
N ILE A 29 -5.09 -6.69 -13.84
CA ILE A 29 -5.87 -7.85 -14.34
C ILE A 29 -5.99 -8.90 -13.25
N ALA A 30 -4.89 -9.28 -12.61
CA ALA A 30 -4.90 -10.30 -11.58
C ALA A 30 -5.76 -9.90 -10.38
N MET A 31 -5.56 -8.70 -9.85
CA MET A 31 -6.32 -8.22 -8.70
C MET A 31 -7.82 -8.12 -8.99
N ASN A 32 -8.20 -7.63 -10.18
CA ASN A 32 -9.60 -7.57 -10.59
C ASN A 32 -10.20 -8.98 -10.73
N THR A 33 -9.43 -9.94 -11.21
CA THR A 33 -9.88 -11.34 -11.38
C THR A 33 -10.16 -12.03 -10.03
N ILE A 34 -9.34 -11.78 -9.02
CA ILE A 34 -9.51 -12.38 -7.69
C ILE A 34 -10.47 -11.61 -6.77
N GLY A 35 -11.07 -10.52 -7.26
CA GLY A 35 -11.96 -9.67 -6.46
C GLY A 35 -11.25 -8.69 -5.52
N GLY A 36 -9.94 -8.60 -5.59
CA GLY A 36 -9.11 -7.59 -4.92
C GLY A 36 -9.03 -6.28 -5.70
N ARG A 37 -8.10 -5.41 -5.33
CA ARG A 37 -7.90 -4.11 -5.96
C ARG A 37 -6.43 -3.84 -6.22
N SER A 38 -6.10 -3.35 -7.42
CA SER A 38 -4.78 -2.80 -7.69
C SER A 38 -4.74 -1.30 -7.44
N ASN A 39 -3.57 -0.82 -7.00
CA ASN A 39 -3.31 0.60 -6.77
C ASN A 39 -2.47 1.14 -7.93
N SER A 40 -2.96 2.19 -8.58
CA SER A 40 -2.28 2.83 -9.72
C SER A 40 -0.90 3.39 -9.37
N GLY A 41 -0.64 3.66 -8.08
CA GLY A 41 0.47 4.51 -7.65
C GLY A 41 0.31 5.96 -8.09
N GLU A 42 1.27 6.80 -7.74
CA GLU A 42 1.29 8.21 -8.12
C GLU A 42 1.84 8.41 -9.55
N GLY A 43 1.02 8.61 -10.51
CA GLY A 43 1.52 8.81 -11.87
C GLY A 43 0.46 8.76 -12.95
N GLY A 44 -0.77 8.71 -12.55
CA GLY A 44 -1.89 8.54 -13.46
C GLY A 44 -2.00 7.11 -14.00
N GLU A 45 -2.90 6.95 -14.95
CA GLU A 45 -3.13 5.70 -15.65
C GLU A 45 -3.67 6.01 -17.06
N ASP A 46 -3.39 5.15 -18.03
CA ASP A 46 -3.88 5.36 -19.39
C ASP A 46 -5.42 5.29 -19.40
N PRO A 47 -6.11 6.34 -19.90
CA PRO A 47 -7.57 6.34 -19.97
C PRO A 47 -8.16 5.16 -20.75
N ALA A 48 -7.42 4.56 -21.68
CA ALA A 48 -7.84 3.36 -22.42
C ALA A 48 -8.04 2.12 -21.51
N ARG A 49 -7.58 2.18 -20.25
CA ARG A 49 -7.76 1.12 -19.27
C ARG A 49 -9.04 1.28 -18.45
N TYR A 50 -9.61 2.49 -18.37
CA TYR A 50 -10.79 2.76 -17.54
C TYR A 50 -12.00 1.93 -17.99
N GLY A 51 -12.72 1.38 -17.00
CA GLY A 51 -13.87 0.50 -17.25
C GLY A 51 -13.53 -0.88 -17.82
N THR A 52 -12.25 -1.23 -17.95
CA THR A 52 -11.79 -2.55 -18.42
C THR A 52 -11.22 -3.36 -17.25
N ILE A 53 -10.94 -4.65 -17.49
CA ILE A 53 -10.25 -5.52 -16.53
C ILE A 53 -8.85 -5.01 -16.15
N ARG A 54 -8.26 -4.10 -16.95
CA ARG A 54 -6.95 -3.49 -16.73
C ARG A 54 -7.00 -2.24 -15.84
N ASN A 55 -8.19 -1.79 -15.44
CA ASN A 55 -8.35 -0.61 -14.59
C ASN A 55 -7.84 -0.86 -13.17
N SER A 56 -6.96 -0.01 -12.67
CA SER A 56 -6.60 0.00 -11.25
C SER A 56 -7.72 0.65 -10.44
N LYS A 57 -8.34 -0.11 -9.55
CA LYS A 57 -9.50 0.34 -8.77
C LYS A 57 -9.15 1.37 -7.70
N ILE A 58 -7.89 1.36 -7.21
CA ILE A 58 -7.38 2.37 -6.30
C ILE A 58 -6.58 3.39 -7.12
N LYS A 59 -6.99 4.65 -7.09
CA LYS A 59 -6.32 5.77 -7.75
C LYS A 59 -5.61 6.61 -6.70
N GLN A 60 -4.28 6.66 -6.78
CA GLN A 60 -3.47 7.37 -5.80
C GLN A 60 -3.26 8.83 -6.22
N ILE A 61 -3.31 9.72 -5.24
CA ILE A 61 -3.11 11.17 -5.37
C ILE A 61 -2.01 11.56 -4.39
N ALA A 62 -0.87 12.00 -4.91
CA ALA A 62 0.25 12.48 -4.12
C ALA A 62 0.44 13.99 -4.31
N SER A 63 1.37 14.58 -3.59
CA SER A 63 1.70 16.00 -3.66
C SER A 63 2.00 16.47 -5.10
N GLY A 64 2.69 15.65 -5.89
CA GLY A 64 3.02 15.97 -7.29
C GLY A 64 1.86 15.98 -8.26
N ARG A 65 0.71 15.38 -7.91
CA ARG A 65 -0.53 15.30 -8.72
C ARG A 65 -0.33 14.83 -10.17
N PHE A 66 0.70 14.04 -10.43
CA PHE A 66 1.00 13.56 -11.78
C PHE A 66 -0.13 12.69 -12.33
N GLY A 67 -0.70 13.09 -13.47
CA GLY A 67 -1.76 12.36 -14.14
C GLY A 67 -3.13 12.40 -13.46
N VAL A 68 -3.33 13.22 -12.45
CA VAL A 68 -4.62 13.38 -11.76
C VAL A 68 -5.55 14.26 -12.59
N THR A 69 -6.55 13.63 -13.20
CA THR A 69 -7.59 14.28 -13.99
C THR A 69 -8.97 13.90 -13.48
N PRO A 70 -10.04 14.64 -13.82
CA PRO A 70 -11.40 14.22 -13.48
C PRO A 70 -11.74 12.80 -13.94
N ALA A 71 -11.35 12.40 -15.16
CA ALA A 71 -11.56 11.06 -15.67
C ALA A 71 -10.81 9.98 -14.83
N TYR A 72 -9.57 10.29 -14.40
CA TYR A 72 -8.81 9.43 -13.51
C TYR A 72 -9.56 9.23 -12.17
N LEU A 73 -10.02 10.32 -11.56
CA LEU A 73 -10.72 10.29 -10.27
C LEU A 73 -12.05 9.54 -10.35
N THR A 74 -12.84 9.77 -11.41
CA THR A 74 -14.15 9.12 -11.57
C THR A 74 -14.06 7.64 -11.96
N SER A 75 -12.90 7.16 -12.40
CA SER A 75 -12.68 5.75 -12.71
C SER A 75 -12.32 4.88 -11.48
N ALA A 76 -12.22 5.49 -10.30
CA ALA A 76 -11.80 4.83 -9.07
C ALA A 76 -12.96 4.21 -8.28
N GLU A 77 -12.70 3.08 -7.63
CA GLU A 77 -13.48 2.58 -6.48
C GLU A 77 -12.94 3.16 -5.15
N VAL A 78 -11.63 3.43 -5.10
CA VAL A 78 -10.96 4.06 -3.96
C VAL A 78 -10.05 5.18 -4.44
N LEU A 79 -10.20 6.36 -3.88
CA LEU A 79 -9.28 7.49 -4.05
C LEU A 79 -8.33 7.51 -2.86
N GLN A 80 -7.04 7.35 -3.10
CA GLN A 80 -6.05 7.29 -2.02
C GLN A 80 -5.18 8.52 -1.99
N ILE A 81 -5.30 9.30 -0.92
CA ILE A 81 -4.42 10.43 -0.61
C ILE A 81 -3.12 9.85 -0.03
N LYS A 82 -2.00 10.03 -0.72
CA LYS A 82 -0.68 9.63 -0.24
C LYS A 82 -0.03 10.77 0.50
N VAL A 83 0.11 10.65 1.82
CA VAL A 83 0.82 11.64 2.64
C VAL A 83 2.33 11.47 2.49
N ALA A 84 2.83 10.24 2.61
CA ALA A 84 4.23 9.86 2.46
C ALA A 84 4.36 8.37 2.11
N GLN A 85 5.58 7.85 2.07
CA GLN A 85 5.86 6.43 1.81
C GLN A 85 6.83 5.85 2.84
N GLY A 86 6.64 4.59 3.24
CA GLY A 86 7.27 3.97 4.39
C GLY A 86 8.79 3.85 4.30
N ALA A 87 9.35 3.58 3.12
CA ALA A 87 10.79 3.40 2.95
C ALA A 87 11.62 4.68 3.08
N LYS A 88 11.00 5.85 2.86
CA LYS A 88 11.67 7.14 2.90
C LYS A 88 10.68 8.27 3.24
N PRO A 89 10.18 8.31 4.48
CA PRO A 89 9.11 9.23 4.87
C PRO A 89 9.47 10.70 4.68
N GLY A 90 10.73 11.06 4.83
CA GLY A 90 11.22 12.43 4.68
C GLY A 90 11.71 12.83 3.28
N GLU A 91 11.75 11.92 2.30
CA GLU A 91 12.29 12.19 0.96
C GLU A 91 11.21 12.29 -0.14
N GLY A 92 10.08 11.63 0.04
CA GLY A 92 8.98 11.61 -0.90
C GLY A 92 9.16 10.73 -2.13
N GLY A 93 8.19 10.82 -3.06
CA GLY A 93 8.20 10.10 -4.32
C GLY A 93 9.13 10.74 -5.35
N GLN A 94 9.82 9.88 -6.13
CA GLN A 94 10.70 10.32 -7.21
C GLN A 94 10.62 9.35 -8.38
N LEU A 95 10.57 9.90 -9.61
CA LEU A 95 10.79 9.14 -10.82
C LEU A 95 11.98 9.72 -11.58
N PRO A 96 13.09 8.97 -11.73
CA PRO A 96 14.26 9.44 -12.45
C PRO A 96 13.95 9.78 -13.92
N GLY A 97 14.56 10.84 -14.45
CA GLY A 97 14.32 11.31 -15.81
C GLY A 97 14.52 10.23 -16.89
N GLY A 98 15.47 9.31 -16.70
CA GLY A 98 15.69 8.19 -17.61
C GLY A 98 14.48 7.22 -17.73
N LYS A 99 13.54 7.24 -16.79
CA LYS A 99 12.28 6.49 -16.84
C LYS A 99 11.11 7.29 -17.45
N VAL A 100 11.29 8.60 -17.62
CA VAL A 100 10.25 9.49 -18.18
C VAL A 100 10.37 9.49 -19.71
N ASN A 101 9.89 8.44 -20.34
CA ASN A 101 9.77 8.36 -21.80
C ASN A 101 8.51 9.11 -22.29
N GLY A 102 8.25 9.10 -23.61
CA GLY A 102 7.09 9.78 -24.20
C GLY A 102 5.74 9.35 -23.64
N LEU A 103 5.55 8.07 -23.35
CA LEU A 103 4.34 7.53 -22.72
C LEU A 103 4.16 8.09 -21.31
N ILE A 104 5.19 7.96 -20.47
CA ILE A 104 5.14 8.40 -19.08
C ILE A 104 4.97 9.91 -18.98
N ALA A 105 5.69 10.68 -19.82
CA ALA A 105 5.56 12.13 -19.86
C ALA A 105 4.12 12.55 -20.23
N ARG A 106 3.52 11.92 -21.23
CA ARG A 106 2.12 12.18 -21.62
C ARG A 106 1.15 11.89 -20.47
N LEU A 107 1.26 10.73 -19.82
CA LEU A 107 0.37 10.35 -18.73
C LEU A 107 0.51 11.22 -17.48
N ARG A 108 1.70 11.77 -17.26
CA ARG A 108 2.00 12.61 -16.08
C ARG A 108 1.91 14.11 -16.38
N TYR A 109 1.54 14.50 -17.58
CA TYR A 109 1.51 15.90 -18.05
C TYR A 109 2.87 16.60 -17.83
N SER A 110 3.95 15.94 -18.26
CA SER A 110 5.33 16.35 -18.06
C SER A 110 6.14 16.27 -19.35
N VAL A 111 7.45 16.53 -19.25
CA VAL A 111 8.38 16.53 -20.38
C VAL A 111 9.27 15.28 -20.32
N PRO A 112 9.49 14.55 -21.45
CA PRO A 112 10.40 13.41 -21.47
C PRO A 112 11.81 13.77 -20.97
N GLY A 113 12.44 12.86 -20.23
CA GLY A 113 13.78 13.01 -19.72
C GLY A 113 13.92 13.85 -18.43
N VAL A 114 12.87 14.53 -18.00
CA VAL A 114 12.89 15.34 -16.78
C VAL A 114 12.54 14.50 -15.56
N THR A 115 13.37 14.55 -14.51
CA THR A 115 13.09 13.88 -13.23
C THR A 115 11.87 14.50 -12.57
N LEU A 116 10.95 13.66 -12.09
CA LEU A 116 9.72 14.06 -11.43
C LEU A 116 9.83 13.79 -9.94
N ILE A 117 9.50 14.79 -9.12
CA ILE A 117 9.55 14.75 -7.66
C ILE A 117 8.17 15.05 -7.10
N SER A 118 7.74 14.21 -6.14
CA SER A 118 6.54 14.41 -5.35
C SER A 118 6.96 14.53 -3.88
N PRO A 119 7.15 15.76 -3.36
CA PRO A 119 7.74 15.99 -2.04
C PRO A 119 6.80 15.54 -0.92
N PRO A 120 7.34 15.07 0.22
CA PRO A 120 6.61 14.81 1.45
C PRO A 120 6.71 16.01 2.40
N PRO A 121 5.80 16.14 3.36
CA PRO A 121 4.46 15.57 3.33
C PRO A 121 3.64 16.11 2.16
N HIS A 122 2.42 15.60 1.96
CA HIS A 122 1.55 16.08 0.89
C HIS A 122 1.35 17.61 1.02
N HIS A 123 1.75 18.38 -0.01
CA HIS A 123 1.85 19.84 0.07
C HIS A 123 0.49 20.58 0.16
N ASP A 124 -0.60 19.88 -0.03
CA ASP A 124 -1.95 20.47 0.15
C ASP A 124 -2.47 20.30 1.58
N ILE A 125 -1.74 19.62 2.45
CA ILE A 125 -2.20 19.22 3.78
C ILE A 125 -1.22 19.74 4.83
N TYR A 126 -1.62 20.78 5.55
CA TYR A 126 -0.87 21.38 6.66
C TYR A 126 -1.60 21.20 8.00
N SER A 127 -2.86 20.76 7.96
CA SER A 127 -3.69 20.49 9.13
C SER A 127 -4.72 19.40 8.85
N ILE A 128 -5.42 18.94 9.88
CA ILE A 128 -6.55 18.00 9.72
C ILE A 128 -7.70 18.63 8.95
N GLU A 129 -7.88 19.94 9.08
CA GLU A 129 -8.89 20.70 8.35
C GLU A 129 -8.61 20.70 6.85
N ASP A 130 -7.36 20.90 6.43
CA ASP A 130 -6.96 20.82 5.02
C ASP A 130 -7.21 19.40 4.46
N LEU A 131 -6.88 18.37 5.24
CA LEU A 131 -7.18 16.99 4.86
C LEU A 131 -8.68 16.75 4.72
N SER A 132 -9.48 17.25 5.67
CA SER A 132 -10.94 17.15 5.63
C SER A 132 -11.52 17.81 4.39
N GLN A 133 -10.99 18.99 4.02
CA GLN A 133 -11.39 19.69 2.80
C GLN A 133 -11.05 18.87 1.55
N LEU A 134 -9.83 18.32 1.48
CA LEU A 134 -9.42 17.49 0.33
C LEU A 134 -10.28 16.20 0.22
N ILE A 135 -10.59 15.56 1.34
CA ILE A 135 -11.50 14.41 1.37
C ILE A 135 -12.89 14.80 0.86
N PHE A 136 -13.41 15.93 1.34
CA PHE A 136 -14.69 16.43 0.89
C PHE A 136 -14.70 16.69 -0.62
N ASP A 137 -13.69 17.38 -1.15
CA ASP A 137 -13.57 17.71 -2.58
C ASP A 137 -13.51 16.43 -3.44
N LEU A 138 -12.75 15.43 -3.01
CA LEU A 138 -12.67 14.14 -3.71
C LEU A 138 -14.02 13.40 -3.71
N LYS A 139 -14.75 13.45 -2.60
CA LYS A 139 -16.12 12.89 -2.51
C LYS A 139 -17.12 13.64 -3.39
N GLN A 140 -16.93 14.94 -3.64
CA GLN A 140 -17.75 15.68 -4.60
C GLN A 140 -17.46 15.25 -6.05
N VAL A 141 -16.19 14.99 -6.38
CA VAL A 141 -15.79 14.54 -7.73
C VAL A 141 -16.26 13.10 -8.00
N ASN A 142 -16.14 12.22 -7.02
CA ASN A 142 -16.57 10.82 -7.13
C ASN A 142 -17.30 10.36 -5.84
N PRO A 143 -18.61 10.63 -5.73
CA PRO A 143 -19.38 10.29 -4.52
C PRO A 143 -19.49 8.79 -4.24
N GLN A 144 -19.22 7.94 -5.22
CA GLN A 144 -19.29 6.47 -5.08
C GLN A 144 -17.98 5.87 -4.57
N ALA A 145 -16.87 6.59 -4.72
CA ALA A 145 -15.57 6.11 -4.27
C ALA A 145 -15.38 6.27 -2.76
N MET A 146 -14.76 5.28 -2.14
CA MET A 146 -14.18 5.44 -0.81
C MET A 146 -12.96 6.37 -0.90
N VAL A 147 -12.72 7.17 0.13
CA VAL A 147 -11.49 7.95 0.26
C VAL A 147 -10.58 7.32 1.29
N SER A 148 -9.40 6.93 0.83
CA SER A 148 -8.32 6.36 1.64
C SER A 148 -7.24 7.40 1.93
N VAL A 149 -6.64 7.32 3.11
CA VAL A 149 -5.44 8.10 3.46
C VAL A 149 -4.30 7.14 3.80
N LYS A 150 -3.20 7.26 3.06
CA LYS A 150 -1.99 6.47 3.31
C LYS A 150 -1.04 7.24 4.21
N LEU A 151 -0.81 6.68 5.39
CA LEU A 151 0.12 7.14 6.41
C LEU A 151 1.34 6.22 6.49
N VAL A 152 2.37 6.66 7.17
CA VAL A 152 3.60 5.91 7.42
C VAL A 152 3.61 5.40 8.85
N SER A 153 4.14 4.19 9.05
CA SER A 153 4.41 3.63 10.37
C SER A 153 5.54 4.42 11.04
N GLU A 154 5.16 5.43 11.79
CA GLU A 154 6.04 6.30 12.58
C GLU A 154 5.46 6.49 13.98
N PRO A 155 6.27 6.76 15.00
CA PRO A 155 5.76 7.10 16.33
C PRO A 155 4.78 8.27 16.27
N GLY A 156 3.62 8.13 16.92
CA GLY A 156 2.56 9.14 16.89
C GLY A 156 1.54 8.97 15.76
N VAL A 157 1.69 7.97 14.87
CA VAL A 157 0.76 7.72 13.78
C VAL A 157 -0.67 7.43 14.26
N GLY A 158 -0.83 6.92 15.49
CA GLY A 158 -2.14 6.70 16.10
C GLY A 158 -2.93 7.98 16.28
N THR A 159 -2.29 9.06 16.74
CA THR A 159 -2.91 10.38 16.85
C THR A 159 -3.32 10.92 15.48
N ILE A 160 -2.46 10.74 14.48
CA ILE A 160 -2.75 11.14 13.10
C ILE A 160 -3.93 10.32 12.55
N ALA A 161 -3.95 9.01 12.78
CA ALA A 161 -5.05 8.14 12.35
C ALA A 161 -6.39 8.54 12.96
N ALA A 162 -6.42 8.92 14.23
CA ALA A 162 -7.62 9.45 14.89
C ALA A 162 -8.10 10.75 14.22
N GLY A 163 -7.18 11.66 13.89
CA GLY A 163 -7.49 12.87 13.11
C GLY A 163 -8.05 12.57 11.73
N VAL A 164 -7.43 11.62 11.01
CA VAL A 164 -7.88 11.18 9.67
C VAL A 164 -9.29 10.57 9.72
N ALA A 165 -9.59 9.76 10.74
CA ALA A 165 -10.94 9.22 10.93
C ALA A 165 -11.97 10.34 11.21
N LYS A 166 -11.61 11.35 12.00
CA LYS A 166 -12.45 12.55 12.25
C LYS A 166 -12.61 13.43 11.02
N ALA A 167 -11.65 13.41 10.09
CA ALA A 167 -11.73 14.09 8.80
C ALA A 167 -12.59 13.33 7.75
N TYR A 168 -13.32 12.29 8.17
CA TYR A 168 -14.24 11.49 7.34
C TYR A 168 -13.58 10.66 6.24
N ALA A 169 -12.35 10.23 6.42
CA ALA A 169 -11.78 9.19 5.59
C ALA A 169 -12.53 7.86 5.82
N ASP A 170 -12.70 7.09 4.74
CA ASP A 170 -13.34 5.76 4.81
C ASP A 170 -12.32 4.66 5.12
N PHE A 171 -11.04 4.93 4.85
CA PHE A 171 -10.00 3.92 4.84
C PHE A 171 -8.64 4.52 5.23
N ILE A 172 -7.89 3.87 6.10
CA ILE A 172 -6.54 4.28 6.49
C ILE A 172 -5.57 3.15 6.16
N THR A 173 -4.50 3.47 5.42
CA THR A 173 -3.41 2.54 5.15
C THR A 173 -2.19 2.94 5.97
N ILE A 174 -1.68 2.03 6.79
CA ILE A 174 -0.42 2.19 7.54
C ILE A 174 0.69 1.46 6.79
N SER A 175 1.68 2.20 6.31
CA SER A 175 2.76 1.69 5.46
C SER A 175 4.05 1.48 6.24
N GLY A 176 4.56 0.25 6.24
CA GLY A 176 5.84 -0.09 6.85
C GLY A 176 7.05 0.32 6.01
N TYR A 177 8.25 0.17 6.58
CA TYR A 177 9.54 0.60 6.00
C TYR A 177 9.88 -0.03 4.63
N ASP A 178 9.32 -1.18 4.27
CA ASP A 178 9.54 -1.84 2.98
C ASP A 178 8.65 -1.27 1.85
N GLY A 179 7.82 -0.28 2.14
CA GLY A 179 6.90 0.34 1.18
C GLY A 179 7.53 1.48 0.38
N GLY A 180 7.49 1.39 -0.98
CA GLY A 180 7.89 2.49 -1.86
C GLY A 180 9.40 2.60 -2.12
N THR A 181 10.08 1.48 -2.36
CA THR A 181 11.55 1.40 -2.46
C THR A 181 12.13 1.60 -3.86
N ALA A 182 11.34 1.74 -4.92
CA ALA A 182 11.81 1.70 -6.31
C ALA A 182 12.87 2.77 -6.68
N ALA A 183 12.85 3.95 -6.03
CA ALA A 183 13.86 5.00 -6.23
C ALA A 183 14.54 5.40 -4.91
N SER A 184 14.50 4.54 -3.90
CA SER A 184 15.10 4.80 -2.60
C SER A 184 16.59 4.46 -2.61
N PRO A 185 17.49 5.32 -2.07
CA PRO A 185 18.87 4.97 -1.85
C PRO A 185 18.99 3.83 -0.81
N LEU A 186 20.06 3.05 -0.89
CA LEU A 186 20.28 1.93 0.04
C LEU A 186 20.30 2.36 1.50
N SER A 187 20.83 3.55 1.80
CA SER A 187 20.82 4.10 3.15
C SER A 187 19.41 4.29 3.71
N SER A 188 18.48 4.77 2.90
CA SER A 188 17.07 4.92 3.31
C SER A 188 16.41 3.54 3.52
N ILE A 189 16.65 2.58 2.61
CA ILE A 189 16.10 1.22 2.73
C ILE A 189 16.58 0.52 4.02
N HIS A 190 17.84 0.74 4.41
CA HIS A 190 18.42 0.09 5.58
C HIS A 190 18.13 0.78 6.91
N HIS A 191 17.90 2.09 6.90
CA HIS A 191 17.94 2.90 8.13
C HIS A 191 16.75 3.83 8.34
N ALA A 192 15.89 4.02 7.34
CA ALA A 192 14.70 4.86 7.46
C ALA A 192 13.43 4.02 7.58
N GLY A 193 12.38 4.63 8.14
CA GLY A 193 11.08 4.00 8.33
C GLY A 193 11.03 3.03 9.50
N SER A 194 9.81 2.61 9.85
CA SER A 194 9.52 1.67 10.95
C SER A 194 8.76 0.45 10.46
N PRO A 195 8.84 -0.68 11.16
CA PRO A 195 8.02 -1.86 10.87
C PRO A 195 6.52 -1.52 10.88
N TRP A 196 5.75 -2.15 9.99
CA TRP A 196 4.30 -1.93 9.91
C TRP A 196 3.58 -2.34 11.19
N GLU A 197 4.09 -3.32 11.91
CA GLU A 197 3.53 -3.84 13.15
C GLU A 197 3.37 -2.75 14.21
N LEU A 198 4.37 -1.89 14.36
CA LEU A 198 4.37 -0.80 15.34
C LEU A 198 3.26 0.22 15.02
N GLY A 199 3.27 0.76 13.82
CA GLY A 199 2.30 1.78 13.43
C GLY A 199 0.87 1.26 13.31
N LEU A 200 0.69 0.01 12.86
CA LEU A 200 -0.63 -0.62 12.78
C LEU A 200 -1.25 -0.80 14.17
N SER A 201 -0.49 -1.36 15.12
CA SER A 201 -0.97 -1.54 16.50
C SER A 201 -1.29 -0.20 17.15
N GLU A 202 -0.40 0.80 17.04
CA GLU A 202 -0.64 2.14 17.57
C GLU A 202 -1.91 2.77 16.98
N ALA A 203 -2.08 2.71 15.64
CA ALA A 203 -3.26 3.26 14.98
C ALA A 203 -4.56 2.55 15.41
N HIS A 204 -4.53 1.22 15.48
CA HIS A 204 -5.68 0.42 15.92
C HIS A 204 -6.10 0.76 17.35
N GLN A 205 -5.15 0.83 18.27
CA GLN A 205 -5.39 1.16 19.69
C GLN A 205 -5.91 2.59 19.83
N ALA A 206 -5.28 3.57 19.17
CA ALA A 206 -5.71 4.97 19.21
C ALA A 206 -7.13 5.14 18.65
N LEU A 207 -7.49 4.45 17.57
CA LEU A 207 -8.84 4.46 17.04
C LEU A 207 -9.86 3.83 18.00
N ARG A 208 -9.49 2.78 18.71
CA ARG A 208 -10.37 2.13 19.71
C ARG A 208 -10.62 3.02 20.92
N VAL A 209 -9.57 3.58 21.52
CA VAL A 209 -9.68 4.46 22.69
C VAL A 209 -10.52 5.70 22.40
N ASN A 210 -10.52 6.17 21.16
CA ASN A 210 -11.29 7.36 20.73
C ASN A 210 -12.67 7.02 20.13
N ASP A 211 -13.13 5.77 20.20
CA ASP A 211 -14.40 5.31 19.60
C ASP A 211 -14.52 5.62 18.09
N LEU A 212 -13.40 5.52 17.39
CA LEU A 212 -13.31 5.78 15.95
C LEU A 212 -13.09 4.51 15.12
N ARG A 213 -12.72 3.39 15.77
CA ARG A 213 -12.34 2.17 15.04
C ARG A 213 -13.45 1.61 14.15
N GLY A 214 -14.70 1.75 14.56
CA GLY A 214 -15.88 1.33 13.78
C GLY A 214 -16.23 2.26 12.61
N LYS A 215 -15.62 3.44 12.52
CA LYS A 215 -15.94 4.46 11.51
C LYS A 215 -15.02 4.39 10.27
N VAL A 216 -13.92 3.65 10.36
CA VAL A 216 -12.88 3.61 9.33
C VAL A 216 -12.32 2.20 9.19
N ARG A 217 -12.04 1.78 7.96
CA ARG A 217 -11.30 0.54 7.69
C ARG A 217 -9.80 0.78 7.85
N VAL A 218 -9.08 -0.22 8.34
CA VAL A 218 -7.62 -0.15 8.51
C VAL A 218 -6.94 -1.20 7.64
N GLN A 219 -5.94 -0.76 6.90
CA GLN A 219 -5.08 -1.58 6.06
C GLN A 219 -3.63 -1.40 6.50
N THR A 220 -2.81 -2.41 6.26
CA THR A 220 -1.36 -2.26 6.29
C THR A 220 -0.72 -2.75 5.01
N ASP A 221 0.39 -2.12 4.61
CA ASP A 221 1.29 -2.52 3.53
C ASP A 221 2.76 -2.33 3.93
N GLY A 222 3.68 -2.61 3.01
CA GLY A 222 5.11 -2.35 3.24
C GLY A 222 5.79 -3.40 4.12
N GLY A 223 5.56 -4.68 3.83
CA GLY A 223 6.27 -5.77 4.49
C GLY A 223 5.56 -7.13 4.44
N LEU A 224 4.31 -7.19 4.01
CA LEU A 224 3.55 -8.45 3.96
C LEU A 224 4.06 -9.37 2.85
N LYS A 225 4.25 -10.65 3.16
CA LYS A 225 4.82 -11.67 2.26
C LYS A 225 4.10 -13.00 2.29
N THR A 226 3.52 -13.39 3.43
CA THR A 226 2.96 -14.72 3.69
C THR A 226 1.55 -14.64 4.27
N GLY A 227 0.84 -15.77 4.32
CA GLY A 227 -0.44 -15.85 5.03
C GLY A 227 -0.31 -15.64 6.54
N LEU A 228 0.84 -16.01 7.11
CA LEU A 228 1.13 -15.70 8.52
C LEU A 228 1.23 -14.20 8.78
N ASP A 229 1.83 -13.42 7.85
CA ASP A 229 1.84 -11.95 7.97
C ASP A 229 0.43 -11.39 7.93
N VAL A 230 -0.45 -11.93 7.07
CA VAL A 230 -1.87 -11.54 7.01
C VAL A 230 -2.56 -11.79 8.35
N VAL A 231 -2.34 -12.94 8.96
CA VAL A 231 -2.92 -13.31 10.26
C VAL A 231 -2.41 -12.38 11.36
N LYS A 232 -1.11 -12.13 11.43
CA LYS A 232 -0.52 -11.19 12.40
C LYS A 232 -1.05 -9.77 12.21
N ALA A 233 -1.16 -9.32 10.96
CA ALA A 233 -1.71 -8.00 10.65
C ALA A 233 -3.19 -7.89 11.05
N ALA A 234 -4.00 -8.94 10.85
CA ALA A 234 -5.38 -8.97 11.33
C ALA A 234 -5.46 -8.87 12.85
N ILE A 235 -4.64 -9.64 13.56
CA ILE A 235 -4.58 -9.61 15.04
C ILE A 235 -4.20 -8.20 15.54
N LEU A 236 -3.25 -7.53 14.88
CA LEU A 236 -2.84 -6.17 15.22
C LEU A 236 -3.79 -5.07 14.71
N GLY A 237 -4.87 -5.43 14.03
CA GLY A 237 -5.96 -4.50 13.74
C GLY A 237 -6.30 -4.28 12.26
N ALA A 238 -5.62 -4.91 11.29
CA ALA A 238 -5.91 -4.72 9.87
C ALA A 238 -7.13 -5.53 9.39
N GLU A 239 -7.91 -4.92 8.49
CA GLU A 239 -9.05 -5.55 7.81
C GLU A 239 -8.75 -5.81 6.33
N SER A 240 -7.72 -5.17 5.78
CA SER A 240 -7.26 -5.27 4.41
C SER A 240 -5.73 -5.30 4.39
N PHE A 241 -5.15 -5.90 3.36
CA PHE A 241 -3.74 -6.26 3.31
C PHE A 241 -3.15 -5.87 1.97
N GLY A 242 -2.13 -5.00 2.00
CA GLY A 242 -1.47 -4.49 0.81
C GLY A 242 -0.12 -5.17 0.54
N PHE A 243 0.09 -5.58 -0.71
CA PHE A 243 1.31 -6.29 -1.13
C PHE A 243 2.02 -5.51 -2.23
N GLY A 244 3.32 -5.23 -2.06
CA GLY A 244 4.14 -4.51 -3.02
C GLY A 244 5.23 -5.37 -3.65
N SER A 245 6.26 -5.73 -2.88
CA SER A 245 7.43 -6.46 -3.37
C SER A 245 7.08 -7.88 -3.85
N THR A 246 6.22 -8.58 -3.16
CA THR A 246 5.86 -9.98 -3.47
C THR A 246 5.11 -10.14 -4.79
N PRO A 247 4.14 -9.31 -5.17
CA PRO A 247 3.59 -9.31 -6.53
C PRO A 247 4.65 -9.10 -7.61
N MET A 248 5.60 -8.21 -7.39
CA MET A 248 6.70 -8.01 -8.35
C MET A 248 7.58 -9.26 -8.46
N ILE A 249 7.89 -9.93 -7.35
CA ILE A 249 8.64 -11.17 -7.34
C ILE A 249 7.90 -12.28 -8.10
N ALA A 250 6.60 -12.40 -7.89
CA ALA A 250 5.74 -13.33 -8.63
C ALA A 250 5.77 -13.06 -10.15
N LEU A 251 5.96 -11.81 -10.59
CA LEU A 251 6.13 -11.43 -12.00
C LEU A 251 7.58 -11.58 -12.51
N GLY A 252 8.50 -12.13 -11.72
CA GLY A 252 9.88 -12.41 -12.13
C GLY A 252 10.93 -11.44 -11.60
N CYS A 253 10.61 -10.52 -10.70
CA CYS A 253 11.58 -9.63 -10.07
C CYS A 253 12.63 -10.43 -9.28
N LYS A 254 13.90 -10.16 -9.52
CA LYS A 254 15.05 -10.80 -8.83
C LYS A 254 15.52 -10.03 -7.59
N TYR A 255 14.79 -9.01 -7.18
CA TYR A 255 15.09 -8.20 -6.00
C TYR A 255 16.48 -7.53 -6.01
N LEU A 256 16.96 -7.14 -7.19
CA LEU A 256 18.30 -6.55 -7.38
C LEU A 256 18.43 -5.11 -6.84
N ARG A 257 17.29 -4.46 -6.52
CA ARG A 257 17.26 -3.07 -6.01
C ARG A 257 17.91 -2.02 -6.92
N ILE A 258 17.93 -2.27 -8.23
CA ILE A 258 18.41 -1.34 -9.27
C ILE A 258 17.26 -0.65 -10.03
N CYS A 259 16.07 -0.66 -9.47
CA CYS A 259 14.86 -0.15 -10.13
C CYS A 259 14.98 1.31 -10.54
N HIS A 260 15.73 2.13 -9.80
CA HIS A 260 15.96 3.55 -10.07
C HIS A 260 16.85 3.81 -11.29
N LEU A 261 17.64 2.83 -11.74
CA LEU A 261 18.58 2.99 -12.84
C LEU A 261 17.94 2.81 -14.22
N ASN A 262 16.64 2.48 -14.29
CA ASN A 262 15.96 2.13 -15.54
C ASN A 262 16.61 0.97 -16.32
N ASN A 263 17.33 0.11 -15.62
CA ASN A 263 18.09 -1.02 -16.20
C ASN A 263 17.72 -2.34 -15.50
N CYS A 264 16.44 -2.60 -15.34
CA CYS A 264 15.93 -3.80 -14.70
C CYS A 264 16.15 -5.01 -15.61
N ALA A 265 17.00 -5.93 -15.18
CA ALA A 265 17.35 -7.14 -15.95
C ALA A 265 16.18 -8.10 -16.20
N THR A 266 15.04 -7.92 -15.54
CA THR A 266 13.84 -8.76 -15.69
C THR A 266 12.68 -8.04 -16.37
N GLY A 267 12.88 -6.81 -16.85
CA GLY A 267 11.84 -6.04 -17.51
C GLY A 267 10.70 -5.50 -16.60
N VAL A 268 10.64 -5.91 -15.33
CA VAL A 268 9.54 -5.58 -14.42
C VAL A 268 9.49 -4.09 -14.07
N ALA A 269 10.65 -3.45 -13.88
CA ALA A 269 10.75 -2.09 -13.37
C ALA A 269 11.63 -1.19 -14.27
N THR A 270 11.43 -1.26 -15.56
CA THR A 270 12.14 -0.45 -16.56
C THR A 270 11.19 0.08 -17.63
N GLN A 271 11.58 1.19 -18.27
CA GLN A 271 10.90 1.76 -19.42
C GLN A 271 11.66 1.50 -20.74
N GLN A 272 12.78 0.76 -20.70
CA GLN A 272 13.55 0.39 -21.89
C GLN A 272 12.87 -0.76 -22.64
N ASP A 273 12.46 -0.50 -23.88
CA ASP A 273 11.66 -1.44 -24.70
C ASP A 273 12.36 -2.79 -24.89
N HIS A 274 13.67 -2.79 -25.19
CA HIS A 274 14.42 -4.03 -25.42
C HIS A 274 14.45 -4.92 -24.16
N LEU A 275 14.63 -4.33 -22.95
CA LEU A 275 14.61 -5.11 -21.70
C LEU A 275 13.22 -5.67 -21.38
N ARG A 276 12.17 -4.92 -21.68
CA ARG A 276 10.79 -5.38 -21.49
C ARG A 276 10.45 -6.51 -22.46
N GLN A 277 10.80 -6.36 -23.75
CA GLN A 277 10.48 -7.35 -24.79
C GLN A 277 11.27 -8.64 -24.63
N GLU A 278 12.54 -8.57 -24.22
CA GLU A 278 13.42 -9.72 -24.16
C GLU A 278 13.38 -10.47 -22.82
N HIS A 279 13.06 -9.78 -21.71
CA HIS A 279 13.27 -10.33 -20.37
C HIS A 279 12.02 -10.35 -19.47
N TYR A 280 10.93 -9.63 -19.83
CA TYR A 280 9.72 -9.68 -19.04
C TYR A 280 8.95 -10.97 -19.33
N ILE A 281 8.70 -11.74 -18.27
CA ILE A 281 8.00 -13.03 -18.34
C ILE A 281 6.71 -13.08 -17.54
N GLY A 282 6.37 -11.96 -16.87
CA GLY A 282 5.26 -11.93 -15.92
C GLY A 282 3.89 -12.02 -16.59
N GLU A 283 3.02 -12.84 -16.03
CA GLU A 283 1.64 -13.00 -16.49
C GLU A 283 0.67 -12.84 -15.32
N PRO A 284 -0.58 -12.35 -15.56
CA PRO A 284 -1.59 -12.22 -14.52
C PRO A 284 -1.85 -13.53 -13.77
N GLN A 285 -1.76 -14.68 -14.44
CA GLN A 285 -1.98 -15.98 -13.81
C GLN A 285 -0.98 -16.30 -12.69
N MET A 286 0.27 -15.84 -12.82
CA MET A 286 1.28 -16.01 -11.77
C MET A 286 0.87 -15.30 -10.48
N LEU A 287 0.29 -14.11 -10.60
CA LEU A 287 -0.24 -13.35 -9.46
C LEU A 287 -1.49 -13.98 -8.87
N ILE A 288 -2.42 -14.43 -9.72
CA ILE A 288 -3.63 -15.12 -9.27
C ILE A 288 -3.24 -16.35 -8.43
N ASN A 289 -2.31 -17.15 -8.92
CA ASN A 289 -1.81 -18.32 -8.19
C ASN A 289 -1.14 -17.92 -6.87
N PHE A 290 -0.27 -16.91 -6.90
CA PHE A 290 0.42 -16.41 -5.72
C PHE A 290 -0.57 -15.97 -4.63
N PHE A 291 -1.55 -15.12 -4.97
CA PHE A 291 -2.52 -14.63 -4.00
C PHE A 291 -3.46 -15.74 -3.52
N THR A 292 -3.77 -16.71 -4.37
CA THR A 292 -4.53 -17.91 -3.97
C THR A 292 -3.76 -18.70 -2.91
N PHE A 293 -2.45 -18.91 -3.08
CA PHE A 293 -1.62 -19.60 -2.08
C PHE A 293 -1.54 -18.82 -0.76
N ILE A 294 -1.40 -17.50 -0.81
CA ILE A 294 -1.45 -16.67 0.42
C ILE A 294 -2.81 -16.80 1.12
N ALA A 295 -3.90 -16.83 0.38
CA ALA A 295 -5.24 -16.99 0.95
C ALA A 295 -5.46 -18.40 1.54
N GLU A 296 -4.92 -19.45 0.89
CA GLU A 296 -4.93 -20.82 1.41
C GLU A 296 -4.13 -20.92 2.72
N GLU A 297 -2.89 -20.41 2.74
CA GLU A 297 -2.07 -20.36 3.94
C GLU A 297 -2.77 -19.59 5.08
N THR A 298 -3.39 -18.45 4.74
CA THR A 298 -4.19 -17.69 5.72
C THR A 298 -5.34 -18.52 6.28
N ARG A 299 -6.06 -19.25 5.42
CA ARG A 299 -7.16 -20.13 5.82
C ARG A 299 -6.68 -21.26 6.73
N GLU A 300 -5.51 -21.83 6.45
CA GLU A 300 -4.91 -22.89 7.29
C GLU A 300 -4.59 -22.36 8.69
N TRP A 301 -4.02 -21.16 8.79
CA TRP A 301 -3.76 -20.50 10.06
C TRP A 301 -5.06 -20.21 10.83
N LEU A 302 -6.11 -19.72 10.16
CA LEU A 302 -7.42 -19.52 10.79
C LEU A 302 -7.98 -20.84 11.37
N ALA A 303 -7.86 -21.92 10.62
CA ALA A 303 -8.28 -23.24 11.06
C ALA A 303 -7.48 -23.73 12.27
N ALA A 304 -6.16 -23.57 12.27
CA ALA A 304 -5.29 -23.93 13.38
C ALA A 304 -5.60 -23.14 14.67
N LEU A 305 -5.99 -21.88 14.53
CA LEU A 305 -6.40 -21.01 15.63
C LEU A 305 -7.86 -21.25 16.08
N GLY A 306 -8.62 -22.07 15.37
CA GLY A 306 -10.04 -22.31 15.65
C GLY A 306 -10.93 -21.08 15.39
N VAL A 307 -10.53 -20.18 14.47
CA VAL A 307 -11.21 -18.92 14.18
C VAL A 307 -11.91 -19.00 12.81
N ALA A 308 -13.17 -18.55 12.75
CA ALA A 308 -14.00 -18.71 11.56
C ALA A 308 -13.68 -17.69 10.45
N SER A 309 -13.21 -16.49 10.78
CA SER A 309 -12.92 -15.44 9.80
C SER A 309 -11.79 -14.50 10.23
N LEU A 310 -11.17 -13.82 9.26
CA LEU A 310 -10.19 -12.75 9.54
C LEU A 310 -10.78 -11.63 10.40
N LYS A 311 -12.07 -11.36 10.29
CA LYS A 311 -12.74 -10.35 11.11
C LYS A 311 -12.69 -10.69 12.60
N ASP A 312 -12.78 -11.97 12.93
CA ASP A 312 -12.77 -12.45 14.32
C ASP A 312 -11.38 -12.41 14.96
N LEU A 313 -10.33 -12.18 14.14
CA LEU A 313 -8.95 -11.97 14.63
C LEU A 313 -8.65 -10.54 15.01
N ILE A 314 -9.43 -9.55 14.55
CA ILE A 314 -9.10 -8.13 14.69
C ILE A 314 -8.99 -7.76 16.18
N GLY A 315 -7.78 -7.37 16.59
CA GLY A 315 -7.50 -6.97 17.97
C GLY A 315 -7.33 -8.13 18.96
N ARG A 316 -7.27 -9.41 18.50
CA ARG A 316 -7.06 -10.59 19.33
C ARG A 316 -5.59 -10.78 19.69
N THR A 317 -4.99 -9.77 20.30
CA THR A 317 -3.56 -9.79 20.71
C THR A 317 -3.23 -10.88 21.72
N ASP A 318 -4.24 -11.45 22.38
CA ASP A 318 -4.13 -12.66 23.22
C ASP A 318 -3.64 -13.90 22.45
N LEU A 319 -3.66 -13.88 21.14
CA LEU A 319 -3.16 -14.95 20.26
C LEU A 319 -1.69 -14.75 19.86
N LEU A 320 -1.03 -13.68 20.31
CA LEU A 320 0.38 -13.40 20.03
C LEU A 320 1.22 -13.53 21.29
N GLU A 321 2.43 -14.04 21.12
CA GLU A 321 3.45 -14.14 22.15
C GLU A 321 4.73 -13.42 21.70
N ILE A 322 5.33 -12.66 22.60
CA ILE A 322 6.64 -12.05 22.38
C ILE A 322 7.71 -13.09 22.67
N LEU A 323 8.44 -13.50 21.65
CA LEU A 323 9.53 -14.44 21.81
C LEU A 323 10.74 -13.77 22.47
N PRO A 324 11.55 -14.51 23.27
CA PRO A 324 12.79 -14.01 23.81
C PRO A 324 13.74 -13.55 22.70
N GLY A 325 14.43 -12.43 22.94
CA GLY A 325 15.41 -11.94 21.98
C GLY A 325 16.65 -12.82 21.91
N GLU A 326 17.20 -12.96 20.71
CA GLU A 326 18.43 -13.77 20.46
C GLU A 326 19.72 -13.02 20.76
N THR A 327 19.67 -11.70 20.92
CA THR A 327 20.82 -10.82 21.14
C THR A 327 20.57 -9.87 22.31
N GLU A 328 21.67 -9.32 22.87
CA GLU A 328 21.60 -8.31 23.91
C GLU A 328 20.76 -7.07 23.48
N LYS A 329 20.85 -6.68 22.21
CA LYS A 329 20.02 -5.59 21.66
C LYS A 329 18.53 -5.94 21.68
N HIS A 330 18.18 -7.18 21.34
CA HIS A 330 16.79 -7.62 21.39
C HIS A 330 16.24 -7.63 22.81
N ALA A 331 17.06 -7.96 23.81
CA ALA A 331 16.64 -7.96 25.21
C ALA A 331 16.26 -6.57 25.75
N HIS A 332 16.70 -5.49 25.07
CA HIS A 332 16.31 -4.11 25.40
C HIS A 332 15.03 -3.64 24.70
N LEU A 333 14.45 -4.45 23.81
CA LEU A 333 13.19 -4.09 23.13
C LEU A 333 12.00 -4.52 23.98
N ASP A 334 11.19 -3.56 24.37
CA ASP A 334 9.89 -3.81 24.98
C ASP A 334 8.79 -3.72 23.90
N LEU A 335 8.22 -4.86 23.55
CA LEU A 335 7.15 -4.98 22.58
C LEU A 335 5.76 -5.16 23.21
N ASN A 336 5.66 -5.11 24.56
CA ASN A 336 4.40 -5.35 25.27
C ASN A 336 3.30 -4.36 24.83
N ALA A 337 3.67 -3.12 24.54
CA ALA A 337 2.72 -2.12 24.03
C ALA A 337 2.01 -2.53 22.74
N LEU A 338 2.61 -3.40 21.91
CA LEU A 338 1.95 -3.93 20.70
C LEU A 338 0.77 -4.85 21.02
N LEU A 339 0.84 -5.53 22.16
CA LEU A 339 -0.13 -6.53 22.59
C LEU A 339 -1.19 -5.98 23.54
N GLU A 340 -1.09 -4.70 23.92
CA GLU A 340 -2.11 -4.07 24.75
C GLU A 340 -3.47 -4.07 24.04
N SER A 341 -4.50 -4.49 24.75
CA SER A 341 -5.87 -4.46 24.28
C SER A 341 -6.66 -3.44 25.10
N HIS A 342 -7.00 -2.33 24.46
CA HIS A 342 -7.89 -1.36 25.10
C HIS A 342 -9.35 -1.73 24.76
N PRO A 343 -10.25 -1.86 25.77
CA PRO A 343 -11.67 -1.99 25.48
C PRO A 343 -12.14 -0.76 24.69
N ALA A 344 -13.14 -0.95 23.83
CA ALA A 344 -13.84 0.20 23.25
C ALA A 344 -14.37 1.07 24.40
N ALA A 345 -14.34 2.39 24.26
CA ALA A 345 -14.96 3.26 25.23
C ALA A 345 -16.42 2.80 25.40
N GLU A 346 -16.82 2.53 26.63
CA GLU A 346 -18.23 2.27 26.93
C GLU A 346 -19.00 3.54 26.62
N GLY A 347 -19.80 3.51 25.55
CA GLY A 347 -20.65 4.61 25.09
C GLY A 347 -21.91 4.76 25.94
#